data_2ddc9b89b6f7372bb27f00f835cf1c77
#
_entry.id   2ddc9b89b6f7372bb27f00f835cf1c77
#
_cell.length_a   1.000
_cell.length_b   1.000
_cell.length_c   1.000
_cell.angle_alpha   90.00
_cell.angle_beta   90.00
_cell.angle_gamma   90.00
#
_symmetry.space_group_name_H-M   'P 1'
#
loop_
_entity.id
_entity.type
_entity.pdbx_description
1 polymer ?
#
loop_
_entity_poly.entity_id
_entity_poly.type
_entity_poly.pdbx_seq_one_letter_code
_entity_poly.pdbx_strand_id
1 'polypeptide(L)'
;MAEAGAARDAGGRDATTGAPAGAHGADDGAADRGDLVIADRVLQRIAVVAAREVDGVAPDDGGSGPLGRLFSSGYPAVEVDQAGSRVRVQVDVATLWPRPAAQVAGGVRDAVARRLGELAGVRVDAVTVTVRDVVRRRPRRQEEARVR
;
A
#
# COMPACT_ATOMS: atom_id res chain seq x y z
N MET A 1 -4.62 68.97 -35.25
CA MET A 1 -3.29 69.60 -35.24
C MET A 1 -2.38 68.62 -34.57
N ALA A 2 -1.72 67.94 -35.43
CA ALA A 2 -0.29 68.05 -35.76
C ALA A 2 0.54 67.22 -34.78
N GLU A 3 1.07 66.25 -35.24
CA GLU A 3 2.25 65.75 -35.96
C GLU A 3 3.25 65.18 -35.00
N ALA A 4 3.62 63.95 -35.22
CA ALA A 4 4.68 63.47 -36.10
C ALA A 4 6.07 63.48 -35.50
N GLY A 5 6.74 62.39 -35.65
CA GLY A 5 8.18 62.29 -35.50
C GLY A 5 8.57 60.98 -34.85
N ALA A 6 8.76 59.96 -35.50
CA ALA A 6 9.78 59.44 -36.42
C ALA A 6 11.19 59.43 -35.84
N ALA A 7 11.75 58.27 -35.97
CA ALA A 7 13.14 57.90 -36.24
C ALA A 7 13.87 57.17 -35.14
N ARG A 8 14.16 55.92 -35.47
CA ARG A 8 15.46 55.27 -35.72
C ARG A 8 16.49 55.46 -34.62
N ASP A 9 17.08 54.43 -34.16
CA ASP A 9 18.21 53.73 -34.75
C ASP A 9 18.65 52.52 -33.96
N ALA A 10 18.88 51.54 -34.62
CA ALA A 10 19.94 50.55 -34.65
C ALA A 10 20.90 50.44 -33.46
N GLY A 11 21.16 49.23 -33.15
CA GLY A 11 22.53 48.89 -32.80
C GLY A 11 22.74 48.01 -31.59
N GLY A 12 23.22 46.85 -31.89
CA GLY A 12 24.29 46.25 -31.17
C GLY A 12 23.89 45.06 -30.25
N ARG A 13 23.96 43.91 -30.80
CA ARG A 13 25.06 42.93 -30.58
C ARG A 13 25.37 42.59 -29.11
N ASP A 14 25.31 41.30 -29.03
CA ASP A 14 26.22 40.42 -28.29
C ASP A 14 25.93 40.17 -26.85
N ALA A 15 25.82 39.08 -26.65
CA ALA A 15 26.60 38.02 -26.02
C ALA A 15 25.71 37.17 -25.17
N THR A 16 25.52 36.03 -25.62
CA THR A 16 26.31 34.84 -25.24
C THR A 16 26.17 34.48 -23.79
N THR A 17 25.77 33.31 -23.67
CA THR A 17 26.32 32.35 -22.71
C THR A 17 25.56 32.18 -21.42
N GLY A 18 25.14 30.97 -21.29
CA GLY A 18 24.91 30.38 -20.01
C GLY A 18 23.70 29.49 -19.93
N ALA A 19 23.63 28.56 -20.85
CA ALA A 19 22.94 27.35 -20.51
C ALA A 19 23.77 26.63 -19.44
N PRO A 20 23.25 26.35 -18.25
CA PRO A 20 23.78 25.23 -17.49
C PRO A 20 23.27 23.98 -18.16
N ALA A 21 24.13 23.43 -18.94
CA ALA A 21 24.06 22.03 -19.33
C ALA A 21 24.05 21.18 -18.06
N GLY A 22 23.20 20.18 -18.07
CA GLY A 22 23.57 19.01 -17.33
C GLY A 22 22.85 18.82 -16.02
N ALA A 23 21.85 18.08 -16.09
CA ALA A 23 21.58 16.95 -15.23
C ALA A 23 20.48 16.09 -15.87
N HIS A 24 20.71 15.71 -17.10
CA HIS A 24 20.01 14.60 -17.71
C HIS A 24 21.00 13.42 -17.65
N GLY A 25 21.03 12.80 -16.53
CA GLY A 25 21.84 11.63 -16.33
C GLY A 25 21.28 10.83 -15.19
N ALA A 26 20.57 9.81 -15.53
CA ALA A 26 20.33 8.61 -14.74
C ALA A 26 18.85 8.21 -14.62
N ASP A 27 18.09 8.25 -15.73
CA ASP A 27 16.83 7.49 -15.74
C ASP A 27 16.50 6.84 -17.10
N ASP A 28 17.36 6.96 -18.08
CA ASP A 28 17.12 6.37 -19.41
C ASP A 28 17.31 4.84 -19.46
N GLY A 29 17.80 4.23 -18.40
CA GLY A 29 17.98 2.78 -18.33
C GLY A 29 16.77 1.99 -17.84
N ALA A 30 15.75 2.66 -17.31
CA ALA A 30 14.55 2.02 -16.81
C ALA A 30 13.46 1.87 -17.87
N ALA A 31 13.41 2.79 -18.82
CA ALA A 31 12.38 2.82 -19.87
C ALA A 31 12.50 1.66 -20.87
N ASP A 32 13.67 1.06 -21.01
CA ASP A 32 13.95 0.01 -22.00
C ASP A 32 13.75 -1.42 -21.46
N ARG A 33 13.33 -1.57 -20.20
CA ARG A 33 13.16 -2.87 -19.54
C ARG A 33 11.74 -3.41 -19.52
N GLY A 34 10.81 -2.71 -20.18
CA GLY A 34 9.39 -3.09 -20.24
C GLY A 34 8.60 -2.68 -19.01
N ASP A 35 7.28 -2.66 -19.13
CA ASP A 35 6.35 -2.32 -18.06
C ASP A 35 6.07 -3.55 -17.18
N LEU A 36 6.27 -3.42 -15.88
CA LEU A 36 5.80 -4.42 -14.92
C LEU A 36 4.36 -4.10 -14.51
N VAL A 37 3.43 -4.91 -14.95
CA VAL A 37 2.04 -4.85 -14.50
C VAL A 37 1.79 -5.91 -13.44
N ILE A 38 1.51 -5.48 -12.22
CA ILE A 38 1.17 -6.38 -11.11
C ILE A 38 -0.34 -6.46 -10.99
N ALA A 39 -0.87 -7.69 -11.05
CA ALA A 39 -2.31 -7.91 -10.91
C ALA A 39 -2.79 -7.60 -9.49
N ASP A 40 -3.99 -7.04 -9.35
CA ASP A 40 -4.61 -6.69 -8.07
C ASP A 40 -4.62 -7.86 -7.07
N ARG A 41 -4.86 -9.07 -7.58
CA ARG A 41 -4.81 -10.30 -6.76
C ARG A 41 -3.47 -10.50 -6.06
N VAL A 42 -2.35 -10.11 -6.68
CA VAL A 42 -1.02 -10.23 -6.08
C VAL A 42 -0.88 -9.21 -4.96
N LEU A 43 -1.31 -7.96 -5.20
CA LEU A 43 -1.30 -6.90 -4.20
C LEU A 43 -2.19 -7.25 -3.01
N GLN A 44 -3.38 -7.78 -3.26
CA GLN A 44 -4.28 -8.30 -2.21
C GLN A 44 -3.60 -9.38 -1.37
N ARG A 45 -2.92 -10.32 -2.02
CA ARG A 45 -2.25 -11.43 -1.33
C ARG A 45 -1.10 -10.94 -0.45
N ILE A 46 -0.30 -10.00 -0.93
CA ILE A 46 0.76 -9.36 -0.15
C ILE A 46 0.16 -8.65 1.06
N ALA A 47 -0.91 -7.88 0.88
CA ALA A 47 -1.56 -7.14 1.95
C ALA A 47 -2.18 -8.07 3.01
N VAL A 48 -2.82 -9.18 2.60
CA VAL A 48 -3.36 -10.20 3.52
C VAL A 48 -2.25 -10.81 4.38
N VAL A 49 -1.12 -11.20 3.76
CA VAL A 49 0.01 -11.77 4.49
C VAL A 49 0.59 -10.75 5.46
N ALA A 50 0.81 -9.51 5.00
CA ALA A 50 1.32 -8.43 5.85
C ALA A 50 0.40 -8.14 7.06
N ALA A 51 -0.92 -8.14 6.85
CA ALA A 51 -1.88 -7.95 7.93
C ALA A 51 -1.86 -9.09 8.96
N ARG A 52 -1.69 -10.33 8.51
CA ARG A 52 -1.61 -11.50 9.40
C ARG A 52 -0.34 -11.57 10.26
N GLU A 53 0.75 -10.95 9.80
CA GLU A 53 2.00 -10.89 10.55
C GLU A 53 1.92 -9.92 11.74
N VAL A 54 0.93 -9.05 11.78
CA VAL A 54 0.77 -8.06 12.85
C VAL A 54 0.22 -8.72 14.11
N ASP A 55 0.94 -8.55 15.22
CA ASP A 55 0.52 -9.08 16.51
C ASP A 55 -0.79 -8.41 16.97
N GLY A 56 -1.76 -9.24 17.33
CA GLY A 56 -3.10 -8.80 17.74
C GLY A 56 -4.16 -8.87 16.63
N VAL A 57 -3.78 -9.20 15.40
CA VAL A 57 -4.75 -9.59 14.38
C VAL A 57 -5.22 -11.02 14.67
N ALA A 58 -6.53 -11.22 14.70
CA ALA A 58 -7.09 -12.55 14.91
C ALA A 58 -6.74 -13.44 13.70
N PRO A 59 -6.21 -14.64 13.94
CA PRO A 59 -6.02 -15.59 12.87
C PRO A 59 -7.37 -15.95 12.25
N ASP A 60 -7.36 -16.22 10.95
CA ASP A 60 -8.50 -16.84 10.29
C ASP A 60 -8.55 -18.31 10.76
N ASP A 61 -9.09 -18.51 11.94
CA ASP A 61 -9.42 -19.84 12.45
C ASP A 61 -10.64 -20.33 11.66
N GLY A 62 -10.45 -20.57 10.38
CA GLY A 62 -11.42 -21.31 9.58
C GLY A 62 -11.75 -22.57 10.33
N GLY A 63 -12.82 -22.50 11.12
CA GLY A 63 -13.16 -23.47 12.16
C GLY A 63 -12.91 -24.88 11.67
N SER A 64 -12.23 -25.67 12.49
CA SER A 64 -11.90 -27.07 12.22
C SER A 64 -13.18 -27.88 12.03
N GLY A 65 -13.67 -27.92 10.78
CA GLY A 65 -14.85 -28.67 10.42
C GLY A 65 -15.60 -28.08 9.22
N PRO A 66 -16.46 -28.89 8.56
CA PRO A 66 -17.19 -28.44 7.38
C PRO A 66 -18.15 -27.27 7.64
N LEU A 67 -18.63 -27.11 8.88
CA LEU A 67 -19.46 -26.00 9.32
C LEU A 67 -18.63 -24.75 9.69
N GLY A 68 -17.39 -24.92 10.12
CA GLY A 68 -16.52 -23.78 10.48
C GLY A 68 -16.16 -22.89 9.30
N ARG A 69 -16.12 -23.44 8.08
CA ARG A 69 -15.88 -22.66 6.86
C ARG A 69 -17.06 -21.76 6.47
N LEU A 70 -18.27 -22.10 6.89
CA LEU A 70 -19.47 -21.30 6.68
C LEU A 70 -19.55 -20.08 7.61
N PHE A 71 -18.83 -20.15 8.74
CA PHE A 71 -18.78 -19.11 9.76
C PHE A 71 -17.38 -18.49 9.93
N SER A 72 -16.41 -18.87 9.07
CA SER A 72 -15.13 -18.16 9.03
C SER A 72 -15.38 -16.73 8.59
N SER A 73 -15.05 -15.79 9.45
CA SER A 73 -15.27 -14.36 9.20
C SER A 73 -14.46 -13.82 8.02
N GLY A 74 -13.63 -14.66 7.38
CA GLY A 74 -12.85 -14.30 6.20
C GLY A 74 -11.84 -13.17 6.42
N TYR A 75 -11.50 -12.87 7.69
CA TYR A 75 -10.54 -11.81 8.00
C TYR A 75 -9.09 -12.34 8.02
N PRO A 76 -8.12 -11.52 7.63
CA PRO A 76 -8.26 -10.19 7.03
C PRO A 76 -8.81 -10.25 5.59
N ALA A 77 -9.81 -9.41 5.31
CA ALA A 77 -10.31 -9.19 3.96
C ALA A 77 -9.66 -7.92 3.39
N VAL A 78 -9.25 -7.97 2.14
CA VAL A 78 -8.52 -6.87 1.50
C VAL A 78 -9.12 -6.56 0.15
N GLU A 79 -9.39 -5.29 -0.08
CA GLU A 79 -9.73 -4.72 -1.38
C GLU A 79 -8.63 -3.77 -1.83
N VAL A 80 -8.29 -3.84 -3.10
CA VAL A 80 -7.24 -3.02 -3.72
C VAL A 80 -7.81 -2.28 -4.90
N ASP A 81 -7.60 -0.99 -4.93
CA ASP A 81 -7.89 -0.09 -6.03
C ASP A 81 -6.56 0.39 -6.61
N GLN A 82 -6.26 0.01 -7.85
CA GLN A 82 -5.02 0.38 -8.52
C GLN A 82 -5.28 1.35 -9.67
N ALA A 83 -4.52 2.43 -9.70
CA ALA A 83 -4.50 3.40 -10.79
C ALA A 83 -3.04 3.66 -11.22
N GLY A 84 -2.59 2.94 -12.24
CA GLY A 84 -1.19 2.92 -12.66
C GLY A 84 -0.29 2.38 -11.56
N SER A 85 0.71 3.16 -11.13
CA SER A 85 1.61 2.79 -10.03
C SER A 85 1.09 3.18 -8.64
N ARG A 86 -0.10 3.76 -8.54
CA ARG A 86 -0.72 4.19 -7.28
C ARG A 86 -1.76 3.20 -6.84
N VAL A 87 -1.79 2.94 -5.53
CA VAL A 87 -2.68 1.93 -4.94
C VAL A 87 -3.36 2.48 -3.69
N ARG A 88 -4.65 2.23 -3.58
CA ARG A 88 -5.43 2.40 -2.35
C ARG A 88 -5.84 1.03 -1.86
N VAL A 89 -5.75 0.84 -0.56
CA VAL A 89 -6.03 -0.47 0.06
C VAL A 89 -7.02 -0.29 1.17
N GLN A 90 -8.05 -1.13 1.19
CA GLN A 90 -8.99 -1.27 2.29
C GLN A 90 -8.76 -2.63 2.93
N VAL A 91 -8.62 -2.66 4.25
CA VAL A 91 -8.34 -3.88 5.01
C VAL A 91 -9.34 -3.98 6.14
N ASP A 92 -10.12 -5.05 6.14
CA ASP A 92 -11.00 -5.41 7.23
C ASP A 92 -10.33 -6.48 8.09
N VAL A 93 -10.24 -6.24 9.38
CA VAL A 93 -9.58 -7.15 10.33
C VAL A 93 -10.46 -7.45 11.54
N ALA A 94 -10.23 -8.59 12.15
CA ALA A 94 -10.64 -8.87 13.51
C ALA A 94 -9.42 -8.79 14.43
N THR A 95 -9.61 -8.28 15.65
CA THR A 95 -8.53 -8.10 16.63
C THR A 95 -8.70 -9.04 17.83
N LEU A 96 -7.58 -9.40 18.46
CA LEU A 96 -7.56 -10.23 19.64
C LEU A 96 -7.62 -9.38 20.91
N TRP A 97 -8.60 -9.66 21.76
CA TRP A 97 -8.63 -9.13 23.13
C TRP A 97 -7.47 -9.71 23.96
N PRO A 98 -6.80 -8.92 24.83
CA PRO A 98 -7.07 -7.53 25.23
C PRO A 98 -6.25 -6.47 24.45
N ARG A 99 -5.74 -6.75 23.27
CA ARG A 99 -4.95 -5.79 22.50
C ARG A 99 -5.80 -4.57 22.10
N PRO A 100 -5.30 -3.34 22.24
CA PRO A 100 -6.01 -2.15 21.81
C PRO A 100 -6.20 -2.14 20.29
N ALA A 101 -7.46 -2.15 19.85
CA ALA A 101 -7.80 -2.24 18.42
C ALA A 101 -7.15 -1.12 17.58
N ALA A 102 -7.04 0.09 18.13
CA ALA A 102 -6.39 1.21 17.45
C ALA A 102 -4.89 0.98 17.18
N GLN A 103 -4.17 0.35 18.12
CA GLN A 103 -2.77 0.00 17.94
C GLN A 103 -2.59 -1.10 16.88
N VAL A 104 -3.46 -2.12 16.93
CA VAL A 104 -3.44 -3.19 15.93
C VAL A 104 -3.73 -2.63 14.54
N ALA A 105 -4.76 -1.79 14.40
CA ALA A 105 -5.09 -1.14 13.13
C ALA A 105 -3.94 -0.26 12.58
N GLY A 106 -3.28 0.50 13.45
CA GLY A 106 -2.07 1.25 13.10
C GLY A 106 -0.95 0.36 12.59
N GLY A 107 -0.68 -0.74 13.31
CA GLY A 107 0.33 -1.73 12.89
C GLY A 107 0.01 -2.38 11.55
N VAL A 108 -1.25 -2.72 11.30
CA VAL A 108 -1.69 -3.29 10.01
C VAL A 108 -1.49 -2.29 8.88
N ARG A 109 -1.90 -1.02 9.08
CA ARG A 109 -1.69 0.02 8.06
C ARG A 109 -0.22 0.15 7.67
N ASP A 110 0.65 0.24 8.67
CA ASP A 110 2.07 0.46 8.45
C ASP A 110 2.75 -0.77 7.82
N ALA A 111 2.36 -1.98 8.24
CA ALA A 111 2.86 -3.23 7.67
C ALA A 111 2.44 -3.41 6.21
N VAL A 112 1.17 -3.17 5.89
CA VAL A 112 0.64 -3.27 4.52
C VAL A 112 1.29 -2.26 3.59
N ALA A 113 1.39 -0.99 4.00
CA ALA A 113 2.02 0.06 3.20
C ALA A 113 3.48 -0.27 2.89
N ARG A 114 4.24 -0.69 3.90
CA ARG A 114 5.65 -1.07 3.75
C ARG A 114 5.81 -2.27 2.81
N ARG A 115 5.08 -3.35 3.04
CA ARG A 115 5.21 -4.58 2.24
C ARG A 115 4.84 -4.39 0.78
N LEU A 116 3.79 -3.61 0.50
CA LEU A 116 3.42 -3.30 -0.88
C LEU A 116 4.48 -2.45 -1.58
N GLY A 117 5.06 -1.47 -0.88
CA GLY A 117 6.18 -0.69 -1.43
C GLY A 117 7.42 -1.53 -1.70
N GLU A 118 7.82 -2.39 -0.74
CA GLU A 118 9.03 -3.20 -0.83
C GLU A 118 8.92 -4.33 -1.88
N LEU A 119 7.79 -5.03 -1.92
CA LEU A 119 7.66 -6.24 -2.75
C LEU A 119 7.07 -5.97 -4.13
N ALA A 120 6.20 -4.98 -4.25
CA ALA A 120 5.53 -4.67 -5.51
C ALA A 120 6.02 -3.35 -6.15
N GLY A 121 6.81 -2.56 -5.44
CA GLY A 121 7.29 -1.27 -5.94
C GLY A 121 6.19 -0.26 -6.23
N VAL A 122 4.97 -0.49 -5.71
CA VAL A 122 3.84 0.40 -5.91
C VAL A 122 3.84 1.54 -4.90
N ARG A 123 3.30 2.68 -5.30
CA ARG A 123 3.07 3.82 -4.39
C ARG A 123 1.72 3.66 -3.71
N VAL A 124 1.75 3.46 -2.40
CA VAL A 124 0.53 3.36 -1.60
C VAL A 124 0.07 4.76 -1.20
N ASP A 125 -1.06 5.21 -1.76
CA ASP A 125 -1.65 6.53 -1.47
C ASP A 125 -2.40 6.52 -0.14
N ALA A 126 -3.12 5.44 0.16
CA ALA A 126 -3.86 5.30 1.40
C ALA A 126 -4.07 3.83 1.76
N VAL A 127 -3.99 3.53 3.06
CA VAL A 127 -4.44 2.25 3.63
C VAL A 127 -5.50 2.57 4.68
N THR A 128 -6.71 2.12 4.44
CA THR A 128 -7.83 2.21 5.39
C THR A 128 -8.00 0.88 6.09
N VAL A 129 -7.91 0.88 7.40
CA VAL A 129 -8.10 -0.35 8.20
C VAL A 129 -9.38 -0.22 9.02
N THR A 130 -10.27 -1.18 8.86
CA THR A 130 -11.51 -1.27 9.63
C THR A 130 -11.46 -2.49 10.55
N VAL A 131 -11.64 -2.27 11.83
CA VAL A 131 -11.80 -3.36 12.80
C VAL A 131 -13.26 -3.76 12.83
N ARG A 132 -13.56 -4.95 12.30
CA ARG A 132 -14.93 -5.47 12.21
C ARG A 132 -15.35 -6.27 13.42
N ASP A 133 -14.39 -6.90 14.11
CA ASP A 133 -14.67 -7.74 15.25
C ASP A 133 -13.53 -7.76 16.27
N VAL A 134 -13.87 -8.08 17.52
CA VAL A 134 -12.91 -8.26 18.61
C VAL A 134 -13.12 -9.65 19.22
N VAL A 135 -12.17 -10.53 18.98
CA VAL A 135 -12.24 -11.93 19.35
C VAL A 135 -11.46 -12.18 20.63
N ARG A 136 -12.04 -12.94 21.56
CA ARG A 136 -11.30 -13.46 22.71
C ARG A 136 -10.59 -14.75 22.33
N ARG A 137 -9.28 -14.79 22.58
CA ARG A 137 -8.52 -16.03 22.42
C ARG A 137 -9.07 -17.05 23.40
N ARG A 138 -9.78 -18.06 22.91
CA ARG A 138 -10.10 -19.23 23.74
C ARG A 138 -8.80 -19.99 23.97
N PRO A 139 -8.41 -20.29 25.24
CA PRO A 139 -7.30 -21.19 25.47
C PRO A 139 -7.64 -22.51 24.75
N ARG A 140 -6.75 -22.97 23.87
CA ARG A 140 -6.83 -24.32 23.33
C ARG A 140 -6.92 -25.24 24.56
N ARG A 141 -8.06 -25.91 24.75
CA ARG A 141 -8.08 -27.06 25.62
C ARG A 141 -7.01 -27.98 25.06
N GLN A 142 -5.93 -28.13 25.83
CA GLN A 142 -5.06 -29.29 25.69
C GLN A 142 -5.99 -30.48 25.85
N GLU A 143 -6.21 -31.21 24.76
CA GLU A 143 -6.67 -32.56 24.86
C GLU A 143 -5.61 -33.25 25.72
N GLU A 144 -5.87 -33.33 27.03
CA GLU A 144 -5.17 -34.28 27.87
C GLU A 144 -5.33 -35.62 27.20
N ALA A 145 -4.21 -36.08 26.61
CA ALA A 145 -4.08 -37.44 26.18
C ALA A 145 -4.53 -38.31 27.38
N ARG A 146 -5.71 -38.88 27.29
CA ARG A 146 -6.10 -39.97 28.16
C ARG A 146 -5.12 -41.09 27.90
N VAL A 147 -4.06 -41.11 28.68
CA VAL A 147 -3.24 -42.29 28.86
C VAL A 147 -4.11 -43.26 29.62
N ARG A 148 -4.52 -44.28 28.93
CA ARG A 148 -4.99 -45.51 29.57
C ARG A 148 -3.78 -46.37 29.88
#